data_6f116cbda60729d11e42938107619bd5
#
_entry.id   6f116cbda60729d11e42938107619bd5
#
_cell.length_a   1.000
_cell.length_b   1.000
_cell.length_c   1.000
_cell.angle_alpha   90.00
_cell.angle_beta   90.00
_cell.angle_gamma   90.00
#
_symmetry.space_group_name_H-M   'P 1'
#
loop_
_entity.id
_entity.type
_entity.pdbx_description
1 polymer ?
#
loop_
_entity_poly.entity_id
_entity_poly.type
_entity_poly.pdbx_seq_one_letter_code
_entity_poly.pdbx_strand_id
1 'polypeptide(L)'
;MKQLVAVGGFVACVATASLLAQEPEWNAASIEDCDRACLVAIADTYMNALFTRDPKAVPPLATRYRMTENTAPMQVGEGVLWRSRTEPTTFRIDVADPVNQQVALQARLRVQGRDTLAVIRLKIDHRQKIEEIEHLHLGNVAPQALELLTTPRALLTEDVPANQRVPRYLMIAAAHSYFDALEGDSGKIAAFAKGCVRHEQGYRTVNNPPPGGRMMPGPNLPDPNTAQGKEQLRFSMLTCAEQIDSKIFAYMKYIRPRRVLIVDEQKGLVGTFPLFVHDGTRRGAAPDAPPGMIQNLITMETFAIRNGLIQHVEVFPFFTLPYGMGNGWTPDSGR
;
A
#
# COMPACT_ATOMS: atom_id res chain seq x y z
N MET A 1 -23.97 95.45 -44.34
CA MET A 1 -23.00 95.27 -43.27
C MET A 1 -23.52 94.24 -42.29
N LYS A 2 -23.10 93.01 -42.40
CA LYS A 2 -23.40 91.98 -41.47
C LYS A 2 -22.12 91.36 -41.00
N GLN A 3 -21.89 91.44 -39.70
CA GLN A 3 -20.72 90.80 -39.02
C GLN A 3 -20.97 89.35 -38.85
N LEU A 4 -20.00 88.52 -39.22
CA LEU A 4 -19.93 87.09 -38.88
C LEU A 4 -19.16 86.91 -37.57
N VAL A 5 -19.81 86.27 -36.62
CA VAL A 5 -19.17 85.88 -35.38
C VAL A 5 -18.70 84.43 -35.57
N ALA A 6 -17.41 84.15 -35.45
CA ALA A 6 -16.88 82.80 -35.48
C ALA A 6 -16.88 82.25 -34.06
N VAL A 7 -17.59 81.11 -33.88
CA VAL A 7 -17.56 80.34 -32.62
C VAL A 7 -16.52 79.22 -32.76
N GLY A 8 -15.43 79.40 -31.99
CA GLY A 8 -14.42 78.34 -31.90
C GLY A 8 -14.84 77.29 -30.89
N GLY A 9 -15.02 76.10 -31.39
CA GLY A 9 -15.29 74.91 -30.55
C GLY A 9 -13.97 74.28 -30.03
N PHE A 10 -13.81 74.26 -28.75
CA PHE A 10 -12.75 73.44 -28.08
C PHE A 10 -13.20 72.00 -28.01
N VAL A 11 -12.47 71.11 -28.69
CA VAL A 11 -12.61 69.66 -28.51
C VAL A 11 -11.64 69.24 -27.40
N ALA A 12 -12.21 68.90 -26.23
CA ALA A 12 -11.46 68.27 -25.16
C ALA A 12 -11.28 66.80 -25.43
N CYS A 13 -10.09 66.36 -25.79
CA CYS A 13 -9.73 64.92 -25.82
C CYS A 13 -9.65 64.40 -24.37
N VAL A 14 -10.65 63.64 -23.96
CA VAL A 14 -10.58 62.85 -22.71
C VAL A 14 -9.75 61.61 -23.02
N ALA A 15 -8.52 61.54 -22.55
CA ALA A 15 -7.71 60.37 -22.57
C ALA A 15 -8.22 59.41 -21.47
N THR A 16 -8.99 58.37 -21.90
CA THR A 16 -9.35 57.25 -21.05
C THR A 16 -8.07 56.40 -20.81
N ALA A 17 -7.44 56.54 -19.67
CA ALA A 17 -6.43 55.59 -19.22
C ALA A 17 -7.12 54.24 -18.93
N SER A 18 -6.96 53.29 -19.83
CA SER A 18 -7.32 51.89 -19.58
C SER A 18 -6.40 51.35 -18.47
N LEU A 19 -6.91 51.26 -17.26
CA LEU A 19 -6.33 50.42 -16.22
C LEU A 19 -6.45 48.97 -16.71
N LEU A 20 -5.42 48.49 -17.41
CA LEU A 20 -5.22 47.05 -17.58
C LEU A 20 -5.01 46.51 -16.17
N ALA A 21 -6.03 45.86 -15.62
CA ALA A 21 -5.84 45.03 -14.45
C ALA A 21 -4.76 44.02 -14.82
N GLN A 22 -3.59 44.15 -14.21
CA GLN A 22 -2.60 43.07 -14.23
C GLN A 22 -3.30 41.85 -13.61
N GLU A 23 -3.62 40.88 -14.44
CA GLU A 23 -3.96 39.57 -13.94
C GLU A 23 -2.82 39.13 -13.00
N PRO A 24 -3.13 38.59 -11.82
CA PRO A 24 -2.09 38.08 -10.95
C PRO A 24 -1.28 37.09 -11.77
N GLU A 25 -0.01 37.37 -12.01
CA GLU A 25 0.91 36.37 -12.52
C GLU A 25 0.76 35.14 -11.59
N TRP A 26 0.14 34.11 -12.10
CA TRP A 26 0.25 32.80 -11.51
C TRP A 26 1.74 32.47 -11.52
N ASN A 27 2.40 32.77 -10.41
CA ASN A 27 3.69 32.21 -10.14
C ASN A 27 3.42 30.71 -10.02
N ALA A 28 3.53 30.00 -11.15
CA ALA A 28 3.65 28.58 -11.16
C ALA A 28 4.93 28.28 -10.39
N ALA A 29 4.80 28.22 -9.06
CA ALA A 29 5.81 27.59 -8.24
C ALA A 29 6.05 26.27 -8.94
N SER A 30 7.26 26.06 -9.42
CA SER A 30 7.65 24.92 -10.23
C SER A 30 7.02 23.67 -9.61
N ILE A 31 6.14 23.02 -10.37
CA ILE A 31 5.59 21.72 -10.00
C ILE A 31 6.78 20.78 -10.13
N GLU A 32 7.40 20.45 -9.02
CA GLU A 32 8.53 19.55 -8.96
C GLU A 32 8.05 18.20 -8.43
N ASP A 33 7.44 17.42 -9.32
CA ASP A 33 7.09 16.06 -8.99
C ASP A 33 8.36 15.25 -8.72
N CYS A 34 8.33 14.47 -7.64
CA CYS A 34 9.40 13.56 -7.31
C CYS A 34 9.47 12.41 -8.30
N ASP A 35 10.66 12.10 -8.79
CA ASP A 35 10.96 10.81 -9.39
C ASP A 35 11.04 9.72 -8.29
N ARG A 36 11.32 8.48 -8.71
CA ARG A 36 11.44 7.36 -7.76
C ARG A 36 12.52 7.60 -6.69
N ALA A 37 13.66 8.11 -7.07
CA ALA A 37 14.78 8.33 -6.15
C ALA A 37 14.45 9.41 -5.11
N CYS A 38 13.83 10.49 -5.54
CA CYS A 38 13.32 11.56 -4.67
C CYS A 38 12.30 11.03 -3.65
N LEU A 39 11.31 10.23 -4.08
CA LEU A 39 10.32 9.64 -3.18
C LEU A 39 10.96 8.75 -2.11
N VAL A 40 11.93 7.91 -2.50
CA VAL A 40 12.67 7.06 -1.56
C VAL A 40 13.49 7.91 -0.58
N ALA A 41 14.16 8.98 -1.05
CA ALA A 41 14.92 9.88 -0.18
C ALA A 41 14.02 10.61 0.84
N ILE A 42 12.81 11.00 0.45
CA ILE A 42 11.80 11.56 1.39
C ILE A 42 11.42 10.51 2.43
N ALA A 43 11.18 9.26 2.03
CA ALA A 43 10.88 8.18 2.95
C ALA A 43 12.05 7.90 3.90
N ASP A 44 13.29 7.94 3.43
CA ASP A 44 14.49 7.78 4.25
C ASP A 44 14.62 8.89 5.30
N THR A 45 14.37 10.14 4.89
CA THR A 45 14.37 11.28 5.82
C THR A 45 13.29 11.13 6.89
N TYR A 46 12.08 10.71 6.49
CA TYR A 46 11.00 10.43 7.42
C TYR A 46 11.35 9.31 8.40
N MET A 47 11.92 8.20 7.91
CA MET A 47 12.33 7.08 8.75
C MET A 47 13.46 7.46 9.71
N ASN A 48 14.42 8.27 9.28
CA ASN A 48 15.49 8.76 10.15
C ASN A 48 14.93 9.65 11.28
N ALA A 49 13.97 10.54 10.97
CA ALA A 49 13.27 11.35 11.97
C ALA A 49 12.54 10.46 12.99
N LEU A 50 11.88 9.40 12.52
CA LEU A 50 11.20 8.41 13.38
C LEU A 50 12.21 7.66 14.27
N PHE A 51 13.34 7.20 13.76
CA PHE A 51 14.37 6.48 14.52
C PHE A 51 15.03 7.36 15.58
N THR A 52 15.25 8.64 15.27
CA THR A 52 15.78 9.62 16.23
C THR A 52 14.70 10.16 17.16
N ARG A 53 13.43 9.87 16.90
CA ARG A 53 12.26 10.39 17.62
C ARG A 53 12.22 11.92 17.61
N ASP A 54 12.58 12.52 16.49
CA ASP A 54 12.54 13.96 16.28
C ASP A 54 11.45 14.34 15.26
N PRO A 55 10.24 14.69 15.71
CA PRO A 55 9.15 15.09 14.82
C PRO A 55 9.44 16.35 14.00
N LYS A 56 10.47 17.15 14.39
CA LYS A 56 10.87 18.35 13.65
C LYS A 56 11.78 18.05 12.48
N ALA A 57 12.40 16.87 12.47
CA ALA A 57 13.30 16.43 11.42
C ALA A 57 12.57 15.72 10.25
N VAL A 58 11.24 15.59 10.29
CA VAL A 58 10.48 15.04 9.17
C VAL A 58 10.56 15.96 7.94
N PRO A 59 10.45 15.42 6.72
CA PRO A 59 10.28 16.24 5.54
C PRO A 59 9.11 17.24 5.71
N PRO A 60 9.07 18.34 4.98
CA PRO A 60 8.01 19.34 5.11
C PRO A 60 6.62 18.72 5.02
N LEU A 61 5.74 19.05 5.95
CA LEU A 61 4.35 18.61 5.95
C LEU A 61 3.46 19.62 5.24
N ALA A 62 2.44 19.15 4.55
CA ALA A 62 1.36 19.99 4.06
C ALA A 62 0.59 20.60 5.25
N THR A 63 -0.01 21.78 5.07
CA THR A 63 -0.76 22.48 6.13
C THR A 63 -1.90 21.61 6.70
N ARG A 64 -2.47 20.76 5.86
CA ARG A 64 -3.52 19.80 6.23
C ARG A 64 -3.05 18.39 5.82
N TYR A 65 -2.07 17.86 6.53
CA TYR A 65 -1.72 16.45 6.37
C TYR A 65 -2.64 15.57 7.19
N ARG A 66 -2.74 14.32 6.80
CA ARG A 66 -3.47 13.27 7.51
C ARG A 66 -2.54 12.12 7.87
N MET A 67 -2.59 11.68 9.11
CA MET A 67 -1.83 10.53 9.58
C MET A 67 -2.73 9.51 10.27
N THR A 68 -2.45 8.23 10.03
CA THR A 68 -3.02 7.13 10.82
C THR A 68 -1.94 6.15 11.26
N GLU A 69 -2.13 5.53 12.43
CA GLU A 69 -1.38 4.36 12.85
C GLU A 69 -2.37 3.25 13.22
N ASN A 70 -2.25 2.09 12.54
CA ASN A 70 -3.18 0.97 12.68
C ASN A 70 -4.65 1.41 12.60
N THR A 71 -4.96 2.21 11.58
CA THR A 71 -6.26 2.83 11.27
C THR A 71 -6.71 3.99 12.18
N ALA A 72 -6.11 4.16 13.35
CA ALA A 72 -6.43 5.25 14.26
C ALA A 72 -5.80 6.58 13.80
N PRO A 73 -6.54 7.71 13.81
CA PRO A 73 -5.97 9.03 13.51
C PRO A 73 -4.87 9.41 14.53
N MET A 74 -3.76 9.93 14.02
CA MET A 74 -2.59 10.32 14.80
C MET A 74 -2.00 11.62 14.27
N GLN A 75 -1.05 12.19 15.02
CA GLN A 75 -0.18 13.26 14.58
C GLN A 75 1.28 12.75 14.52
N VAL A 76 2.12 13.41 13.72
CA VAL A 76 3.56 13.13 13.72
C VAL A 76 4.13 13.31 15.13
N GLY A 77 4.91 12.36 15.60
CA GLY A 77 5.38 12.29 16.99
C GLY A 77 4.46 11.50 17.93
N GLU A 78 3.30 11.05 17.46
CA GLU A 78 2.39 10.21 18.21
C GLU A 78 2.41 8.76 17.72
N GLY A 79 1.77 7.87 18.50
CA GLY A 79 1.69 6.46 18.18
C GLY A 79 2.88 5.63 18.68
N VAL A 80 2.79 4.34 18.48
CA VAL A 80 3.76 3.37 19.03
C VAL A 80 5.12 3.51 18.34
N LEU A 81 5.13 3.65 17.00
CA LEU A 81 6.39 3.72 16.27
C LEU A 81 7.19 4.99 16.61
N TRP A 82 6.51 6.12 16.83
CA TRP A 82 7.17 7.38 17.20
C TRP A 82 7.60 7.44 18.66
N ARG A 83 6.76 6.98 19.59
CA ARG A 83 7.01 7.10 21.03
C ARG A 83 7.92 6.01 21.58
N SER A 84 8.09 4.94 20.82
CA SER A 84 9.01 3.85 21.19
C SER A 84 10.42 4.09 20.64
N ARG A 85 11.40 3.44 21.24
CA ARG A 85 12.71 3.26 20.60
C ARG A 85 12.51 2.31 19.42
N THR A 86 12.55 2.87 18.22
CA THR A 86 12.40 2.15 16.96
C THR A 86 13.73 2.17 16.21
N GLU A 87 14.15 1.01 15.71
CA GLU A 87 15.44 0.82 15.03
C GLU A 87 15.23 0.08 13.71
N PRO A 88 16.03 0.39 12.67
CA PRO A 88 15.96 -0.32 11.40
C PRO A 88 16.52 -1.75 11.52
N THR A 89 16.14 -2.59 10.55
CA THR A 89 16.82 -3.86 10.26
C THR A 89 17.23 -3.89 8.79
N THR A 90 17.78 -4.99 8.33
CA THR A 90 18.21 -5.19 6.94
C THR A 90 17.05 -5.51 5.99
N PHE A 91 15.86 -5.82 6.51
CA PHE A 91 14.70 -6.16 5.67
C PHE A 91 13.85 -4.93 5.39
N ARG A 92 13.85 -4.48 4.14
CA ARG A 92 13.02 -3.39 3.65
C ARG A 92 12.74 -3.54 2.16
N ILE A 93 11.50 -3.33 1.76
CA ILE A 93 11.03 -3.29 0.37
C ILE A 93 10.42 -1.91 0.14
N ASP A 94 10.95 -1.16 -0.85
CA ASP A 94 10.42 0.13 -1.24
C ASP A 94 9.60 0.01 -2.52
N VAL A 95 8.38 0.50 -2.49
CA VAL A 95 7.50 0.63 -3.65
C VAL A 95 7.21 2.11 -3.84
N ALA A 96 7.66 2.72 -4.93
CA ALA A 96 7.54 4.15 -5.16
C ALA A 96 6.87 4.44 -6.51
N ASP A 97 5.91 5.34 -6.49
CA ASP A 97 5.04 5.71 -7.61
C ASP A 97 5.19 7.20 -7.96
N PRO A 98 6.04 7.55 -8.91
CA PRO A 98 6.22 8.94 -9.34
C PRO A 98 4.95 9.55 -9.96
N VAL A 99 4.04 8.74 -10.51
CA VAL A 99 2.80 9.24 -11.13
C VAL A 99 1.79 9.69 -10.07
N ASN A 100 1.63 8.89 -9.00
CA ASN A 100 0.72 9.21 -7.90
C ASN A 100 1.43 9.92 -6.73
N GLN A 101 2.72 10.21 -6.86
CA GLN A 101 3.55 10.86 -5.84
C GLN A 101 3.44 10.14 -4.48
N GLN A 102 3.56 8.80 -4.49
CA GLN A 102 3.47 7.98 -3.29
C GLN A 102 4.66 7.04 -3.15
N VAL A 103 5.04 6.78 -1.92
CA VAL A 103 6.00 5.74 -1.57
C VAL A 103 5.49 4.96 -0.37
N ALA A 104 5.63 3.64 -0.41
CA ALA A 104 5.46 2.80 0.76
C ALA A 104 6.67 1.89 0.94
N LEU A 105 6.97 1.62 2.19
CA LEU A 105 7.97 0.64 2.55
C LEU A 105 7.35 -0.45 3.43
N GLN A 106 7.63 -1.69 3.10
CA GLN A 106 7.40 -2.85 3.96
C GLN A 106 8.72 -3.17 4.64
N ALA A 107 8.78 -3.12 5.97
CA ALA A 107 10.01 -3.30 6.71
C ALA A 107 9.83 -4.18 7.95
N ARG A 108 10.89 -4.87 8.32
CA ARG A 108 11.06 -5.39 9.66
C ARG A 108 11.79 -4.31 10.48
N LEU A 109 11.20 -3.90 11.57
CA LEU A 109 11.75 -2.92 12.50
C LEU A 109 11.98 -3.58 13.87
N ARG A 110 12.80 -2.96 14.70
CA ARG A 110 12.92 -3.32 16.09
C ARG A 110 12.33 -2.23 16.97
N VAL A 111 11.19 -2.51 17.60
CA VAL A 111 10.43 -1.57 18.42
C VAL A 111 10.54 -1.99 19.89
N GLN A 112 11.16 -1.16 20.72
CA GLN A 112 11.48 -1.49 22.12
C GLN A 112 12.21 -2.85 22.27
N GLY A 113 13.14 -3.13 21.37
CA GLY A 113 13.90 -4.38 21.35
C GLY A 113 13.14 -5.59 20.79
N ARG A 114 11.88 -5.44 20.35
CA ARG A 114 11.06 -6.51 19.78
C ARG A 114 10.92 -6.34 18.27
N ASP A 115 11.04 -7.45 17.55
CA ASP A 115 10.82 -7.45 16.11
C ASP A 115 9.35 -7.14 15.78
N THR A 116 9.17 -6.24 14.83
CA THR A 116 7.88 -5.69 14.42
C THR A 116 7.84 -5.62 12.90
N LEU A 117 6.81 -6.14 12.28
CA LEU A 117 6.55 -5.94 10.85
C LEU A 117 5.81 -4.62 10.69
N ALA A 118 6.28 -3.77 9.81
CA ALA A 118 5.72 -2.45 9.62
C ALA A 118 5.59 -2.08 8.14
N VAL A 119 4.58 -1.28 7.86
CA VAL A 119 4.40 -0.56 6.61
C VAL A 119 4.32 0.92 6.93
N ILE A 120 5.07 1.71 6.21
CA ILE A 120 4.96 3.17 6.23
C ILE A 120 4.67 3.64 4.81
N ARG A 121 3.53 4.30 4.60
CA ARG A 121 3.16 4.93 3.33
C ARG A 121 3.15 6.45 3.50
N LEU A 122 3.75 7.12 2.54
CA LEU A 122 3.74 8.58 2.42
C LEU A 122 3.13 8.96 1.07
N LYS A 123 2.27 9.98 1.07
CA LYS A 123 1.81 10.66 -0.14
C LYS A 123 2.32 12.09 -0.11
N ILE A 124 2.88 12.53 -1.22
CA ILE A 124 3.60 13.79 -1.37
C ILE A 124 2.78 14.68 -2.31
N ASP A 125 2.64 15.95 -1.99
CA ASP A 125 2.04 16.93 -2.90
C ASP A 125 3.05 17.41 -3.96
N HIS A 126 2.58 18.16 -4.96
CA HIS A 126 3.39 18.73 -6.03
C HIS A 126 4.41 19.80 -5.56
N ARG A 127 4.52 20.03 -4.26
CA ARG A 127 5.51 20.90 -3.62
C ARG A 127 6.44 20.11 -2.71
N GLN A 128 6.49 18.80 -2.91
CA GLN A 128 7.29 17.86 -2.13
C GLN A 128 6.98 17.88 -0.62
N LYS A 129 5.73 18.23 -0.24
CA LYS A 129 5.26 18.15 1.15
C LYS A 129 4.47 16.88 1.38
N ILE A 130 4.66 16.27 2.53
CA ILE A 130 3.89 15.09 2.91
C ILE A 130 2.45 15.51 3.23
N GLU A 131 1.48 14.97 2.52
CA GLU A 131 0.03 15.19 2.76
C GLU A 131 -0.67 13.99 3.40
N GLU A 132 -0.12 12.76 3.23
CA GLU A 132 -0.65 11.58 3.90
C GLU A 132 0.47 10.72 4.48
N ILE A 133 0.22 10.20 5.69
CA ILE A 133 1.10 9.27 6.39
C ILE A 133 0.25 8.11 6.90
N GLU A 134 0.60 6.89 6.54
CA GLU A 134 -0.11 5.70 7.02
C GLU A 134 0.89 4.69 7.56
N HIS A 135 0.74 4.36 8.83
CA HIS A 135 1.49 3.32 9.50
C HIS A 135 0.60 2.11 9.73
N LEU A 136 1.08 0.94 9.36
CA LEU A 136 0.55 -0.34 9.81
C LEU A 136 1.69 -1.10 10.47
N HIS A 137 1.47 -1.64 11.64
CA HIS A 137 2.50 -2.44 12.29
C HIS A 137 1.92 -3.57 13.13
N LEU A 138 2.67 -4.65 13.24
CA LEU A 138 2.36 -5.83 14.05
C LEU A 138 3.61 -6.28 14.77
N GLY A 139 3.58 -6.23 16.10
CA GLY A 139 4.60 -6.83 16.96
C GLY A 139 4.33 -8.32 17.19
N ASN A 140 5.17 -8.93 18.05
CA ASN A 140 5.07 -10.35 18.41
C ASN A 140 5.14 -11.31 17.20
N VAL A 141 6.04 -11.01 16.28
CA VAL A 141 6.31 -11.84 15.10
C VAL A 141 6.95 -13.15 15.54
N ALA A 142 6.47 -14.27 15.01
CA ALA A 142 7.01 -15.58 15.34
C ALA A 142 8.50 -15.67 14.98
N PRO A 143 9.37 -16.25 15.84
CA PRO A 143 10.81 -16.34 15.58
C PRO A 143 11.15 -16.98 14.22
N GLN A 144 10.41 -18.01 13.82
CA GLN A 144 10.60 -18.68 12.53
C GLN A 144 10.29 -17.75 11.34
N ALA A 145 9.36 -16.80 11.48
CA ALA A 145 9.09 -15.79 10.45
C ALA A 145 10.26 -14.82 10.32
N LEU A 146 10.88 -14.46 11.45
CA LEU A 146 12.02 -13.54 11.48
C LEU A 146 13.25 -14.08 10.74
N GLU A 147 13.48 -15.38 10.80
CA GLU A 147 14.55 -16.05 10.05
C GLU A 147 14.34 -15.92 8.53
N LEU A 148 13.10 -15.86 8.08
CA LEU A 148 12.71 -15.72 6.67
C LEU A 148 12.66 -14.25 6.19
N LEU A 149 12.74 -13.30 7.13
CA LEU A 149 12.67 -11.85 6.90
C LEU A 149 14.00 -11.17 7.27
N THR A 150 15.10 -11.74 6.80
CA THR A 150 16.45 -11.17 6.99
C THR A 150 16.87 -10.28 5.83
N THR A 151 16.55 -10.70 4.60
CA THR A 151 16.88 -9.98 3.37
C THR A 151 15.67 -10.03 2.42
N PRO A 152 15.29 -8.92 1.80
CA PRO A 152 14.25 -8.92 0.78
C PRO A 152 14.62 -9.84 -0.39
N ARG A 153 13.62 -10.41 -1.02
CA ARG A 153 13.80 -11.25 -2.21
C ARG A 153 14.18 -10.38 -3.41
N ALA A 154 15.13 -10.84 -4.23
CA ALA A 154 15.66 -10.11 -5.38
C ALA A 154 14.53 -9.57 -6.30
N LEU A 155 13.50 -10.36 -6.57
CA LEU A 155 12.36 -9.98 -7.40
C LEU A 155 11.62 -8.71 -6.90
N LEU A 156 11.74 -8.37 -5.60
CA LEU A 156 11.11 -7.21 -4.97
C LEU A 156 12.06 -5.99 -4.89
N THR A 157 13.33 -6.16 -5.23
CA THR A 157 14.34 -5.10 -5.10
C THR A 157 15.06 -4.77 -6.41
N GLU A 158 15.09 -5.68 -7.38
CA GLU A 158 15.76 -5.49 -8.63
C GLU A 158 14.94 -4.66 -9.63
N ASP A 159 15.61 -3.86 -10.45
CA ASP A 159 14.98 -3.12 -11.53
C ASP A 159 14.55 -4.04 -12.67
N VAL A 160 13.38 -3.75 -13.22
CA VAL A 160 12.95 -4.34 -14.48
C VAL A 160 13.64 -3.60 -15.64
N PRO A 161 14.34 -4.30 -16.56
CA PRO A 161 14.88 -3.67 -17.75
C PRO A 161 13.81 -2.86 -18.49
N ALA A 162 14.15 -1.66 -18.97
CA ALA A 162 13.17 -0.72 -19.54
C ALA A 162 12.31 -1.34 -20.65
N ASN A 163 12.90 -2.20 -21.48
CA ASN A 163 12.21 -2.91 -22.56
C ASN A 163 11.33 -4.09 -22.10
N GLN A 164 11.33 -4.42 -20.80
CA GLN A 164 10.52 -5.48 -20.19
C GLN A 164 9.49 -4.94 -19.20
N ARG A 165 9.44 -3.61 -19.01
CA ARG A 165 8.46 -2.98 -18.11
C ARG A 165 7.07 -3.14 -18.66
N VAL A 166 6.15 -3.48 -17.76
CA VAL A 166 4.74 -3.64 -18.09
C VAL A 166 4.05 -2.28 -17.94
N PRO A 167 3.18 -1.88 -18.88
CA PRO A 167 2.38 -0.65 -18.74
C PRO A 167 1.59 -0.62 -17.43
N ARG A 168 1.55 0.53 -16.80
CA ARG A 168 0.90 0.78 -15.50
C ARG A 168 -0.51 0.17 -15.38
N TYR A 169 -1.37 0.37 -16.38
CA TYR A 169 -2.74 -0.13 -16.36
C TYR A 169 -2.84 -1.65 -16.32
N LEU A 170 -1.91 -2.36 -16.97
CA LEU A 170 -1.86 -3.83 -16.90
C LEU A 170 -1.37 -4.31 -15.52
N MET A 171 -0.46 -3.58 -14.89
CA MET A 171 -0.03 -3.89 -13.53
C MET A 171 -1.18 -3.74 -12.53
N ILE A 172 -1.96 -2.65 -12.65
CA ILE A 172 -3.15 -2.41 -11.83
C ILE A 172 -4.20 -3.51 -12.08
N ALA A 173 -4.47 -3.86 -13.33
CA ALA A 173 -5.42 -4.91 -13.69
C ALA A 173 -5.00 -6.28 -13.12
N ALA A 174 -3.71 -6.62 -13.18
CA ALA A 174 -3.19 -7.85 -12.60
C ALA A 174 -3.41 -7.91 -11.07
N ALA A 175 -3.13 -6.81 -10.35
CA ALA A 175 -3.38 -6.75 -8.91
C ALA A 175 -4.89 -6.89 -8.59
N HIS A 176 -5.77 -6.23 -9.34
CA HIS A 176 -7.22 -6.38 -9.15
C HIS A 176 -7.70 -7.80 -9.41
N SER A 177 -7.17 -8.47 -10.45
CA SER A 177 -7.56 -9.84 -10.80
C SER A 177 -7.31 -10.84 -9.66
N TYR A 178 -6.29 -10.62 -8.83
CA TYR A 178 -6.04 -11.42 -7.65
C TYR A 178 -7.18 -11.34 -6.63
N PHE A 179 -7.63 -10.13 -6.32
CA PHE A 179 -8.74 -9.93 -5.39
C PHE A 179 -10.07 -10.45 -5.97
N ASP A 180 -10.28 -10.30 -7.28
CA ASP A 180 -11.45 -10.86 -7.97
C ASP A 180 -11.44 -12.39 -7.89
N ALA A 181 -10.28 -13.01 -8.02
CA ALA A 181 -10.13 -14.46 -7.88
C ALA A 181 -10.46 -14.93 -6.46
N LEU A 182 -10.01 -14.22 -5.43
CA LEU A 182 -10.31 -14.53 -4.03
C LEU A 182 -11.81 -14.41 -3.73
N GLU A 183 -12.48 -13.35 -4.23
CA GLU A 183 -13.92 -13.16 -4.05
C GLU A 183 -14.74 -14.15 -4.90
N GLY A 184 -14.24 -14.54 -6.07
CA GLY A 184 -14.90 -15.45 -7.01
C GLY A 184 -14.57 -16.94 -6.78
N ASP A 185 -13.74 -17.29 -5.80
CA ASP A 185 -13.28 -18.66 -5.52
C ASP A 185 -12.74 -19.38 -6.78
N SER A 186 -12.06 -18.64 -7.68
CA SER A 186 -11.52 -19.18 -8.92
C SER A 186 -10.16 -18.59 -9.27
N GLY A 187 -9.14 -19.45 -9.22
CA GLY A 187 -7.77 -19.09 -9.58
C GLY A 187 -7.59 -18.73 -11.06
N LYS A 188 -8.55 -19.09 -11.92
CA LYS A 188 -8.52 -18.76 -13.35
C LYS A 188 -8.76 -17.27 -13.63
N ILE A 189 -9.33 -16.54 -12.68
CA ILE A 189 -9.60 -15.11 -12.79
C ILE A 189 -8.29 -14.31 -12.66
N ALA A 190 -7.38 -14.77 -11.80
CA ALA A 190 -6.15 -14.04 -11.53
C ALA A 190 -5.10 -14.24 -12.62
N ALA A 191 -4.39 -13.17 -12.94
CA ALA A 191 -3.29 -13.16 -13.90
C ALA A 191 -2.01 -13.78 -13.29
N PHE A 192 -2.06 -15.04 -12.82
CA PHE A 192 -0.90 -15.69 -12.21
C PHE A 192 0.10 -16.20 -13.26
N ALA A 193 1.38 -16.03 -12.99
CA ALA A 193 2.42 -16.78 -13.64
C ALA A 193 2.40 -18.25 -13.17
N LYS A 194 2.85 -19.17 -14.02
CA LYS A 194 2.93 -20.60 -13.68
C LYS A 194 3.74 -20.89 -12.40
N GLY A 195 4.78 -20.10 -12.17
CA GLY A 195 5.66 -20.20 -10.99
C GLY A 195 5.31 -19.23 -9.87
N CYS A 196 4.09 -18.67 -9.85
CA CYS A 196 3.66 -17.73 -8.82
C CYS A 196 3.96 -18.25 -7.41
N VAL A 197 4.52 -17.36 -6.57
CA VAL A 197 4.72 -17.63 -5.14
C VAL A 197 4.04 -16.57 -4.29
N ARG A 198 3.59 -16.95 -3.10
CA ARG A 198 3.04 -16.02 -2.11
C ARG A 198 3.75 -16.22 -0.79
N HIS A 199 4.15 -15.10 -0.20
CA HIS A 199 4.71 -15.06 1.15
C HIS A 199 3.80 -14.22 2.04
N GLU A 200 3.44 -14.77 3.17
CA GLU A 200 2.60 -14.14 4.17
C GLU A 200 3.37 -14.09 5.49
N GLN A 201 3.61 -12.90 6.00
CA GLN A 201 4.42 -12.70 7.22
C GLN A 201 5.78 -13.43 7.14
N GLY A 202 6.40 -13.47 5.95
CA GLY A 202 7.66 -14.16 5.68
C GLY A 202 7.54 -15.62 5.25
N TYR A 203 6.45 -16.31 5.58
CA TYR A 203 6.26 -17.71 5.21
C TYR A 203 5.79 -17.87 3.77
N ARG A 204 6.42 -18.76 3.03
CA ARG A 204 5.93 -19.18 1.72
C ARG A 204 4.70 -20.09 1.89
N THR A 205 3.56 -19.69 1.35
CA THR A 205 2.27 -20.34 1.59
C THR A 205 1.71 -21.09 0.38
N VAL A 206 2.38 -21.02 -0.77
CA VAL A 206 2.03 -21.76 -2.01
C VAL A 206 3.29 -22.32 -2.67
N ASN A 207 3.13 -23.33 -3.51
CA ASN A 207 4.25 -23.99 -4.19
C ASN A 207 5.40 -24.35 -3.22
N ASN A 208 5.06 -24.74 -2.00
CA ASN A 208 5.98 -24.96 -0.91
C ASN A 208 5.97 -26.39 -0.41
N PRO A 209 6.63 -27.33 -1.14
CA PRO A 209 6.67 -28.73 -0.74
C PRO A 209 7.49 -28.93 0.56
N PRO A 210 7.28 -30.06 1.26
CA PRO A 210 8.12 -30.42 2.40
C PRO A 210 9.63 -30.43 2.05
N PRO A 211 10.50 -30.08 3.02
CA PRO A 211 10.25 -29.87 4.44
C PRO A 211 9.69 -28.48 4.81
N GLY A 212 9.59 -27.54 3.88
CA GLY A 212 9.18 -26.16 4.16
C GLY A 212 7.66 -25.92 4.25
N GLY A 213 6.84 -26.91 3.88
CA GLY A 213 5.40 -26.73 3.65
C GLY A 213 4.62 -26.05 4.77
N ARG A 214 4.12 -24.84 4.48
CA ARG A 214 3.18 -24.08 5.33
C ARG A 214 2.14 -23.40 4.48
N MET A 215 0.87 -23.51 4.86
CA MET A 215 -0.20 -22.78 4.21
C MET A 215 -0.47 -21.43 4.86
N MET A 216 -0.39 -21.35 6.17
CA MET A 216 -0.74 -20.16 6.95
C MET A 216 0.44 -19.69 7.78
N PRO A 217 0.62 -18.35 7.92
CA PRO A 217 1.60 -17.82 8.87
C PRO A 217 1.12 -18.08 10.31
N GLY A 218 2.04 -18.44 11.20
CA GLY A 218 1.73 -18.59 12.61
C GLY A 218 2.78 -19.37 13.39
N PRO A 219 2.86 -19.16 14.69
CA PRO A 219 3.81 -19.87 15.54
C PRO A 219 3.43 -21.34 15.76
N ASN A 220 2.12 -21.64 15.72
CA ASN A 220 1.60 -22.97 16.05
C ASN A 220 1.20 -23.69 14.77
N LEU A 221 2.12 -24.47 14.23
CA LEU A 221 1.75 -25.39 13.16
C LEU A 221 1.05 -26.61 13.77
N PRO A 222 -0.03 -27.09 13.15
CA PRO A 222 -0.56 -28.38 13.49
C PRO A 222 0.51 -29.47 13.31
N ASP A 223 0.49 -30.47 14.18
CA ASP A 223 1.35 -31.65 14.01
C ASP A 223 1.11 -32.23 12.60
N PRO A 224 2.16 -32.40 11.78
CA PRO A 224 2.05 -32.90 10.42
C PRO A 224 1.44 -34.31 10.33
N ASN A 225 1.42 -35.06 11.43
CA ASN A 225 0.81 -36.40 11.51
C ASN A 225 -0.70 -36.34 11.74
N THR A 226 -1.24 -35.20 12.20
CA THR A 226 -2.69 -35.03 12.39
C THR A 226 -3.39 -34.78 11.05
N ALA A 227 -4.71 -34.94 11.00
CA ALA A 227 -5.51 -34.59 9.84
C ALA A 227 -5.35 -33.13 9.43
N GLN A 228 -5.33 -32.22 10.42
CA GLN A 228 -5.14 -30.79 10.20
C GLN A 228 -3.75 -30.47 9.64
N GLY A 229 -2.70 -31.10 10.15
CA GLY A 229 -1.33 -30.90 9.67
C GLY A 229 -1.14 -31.43 8.24
N LYS A 230 -1.71 -32.60 7.92
CA LYS A 230 -1.71 -33.16 6.56
C LYS A 230 -2.43 -32.24 5.57
N GLU A 231 -3.57 -31.67 5.98
CA GLU A 231 -4.31 -30.72 5.14
C GLU A 231 -3.53 -29.43 4.92
N GLN A 232 -2.88 -28.89 5.94
CA GLN A 232 -1.98 -27.74 5.79
C GLN A 232 -0.84 -28.00 4.79
N LEU A 233 -0.20 -29.15 4.89
CA LEU A 233 0.85 -29.55 3.95
C LEU A 233 0.31 -29.67 2.54
N ARG A 234 -0.86 -30.30 2.37
CA ARG A 234 -1.52 -30.40 1.06
C ARG A 234 -1.74 -29.02 0.43
N PHE A 235 -2.32 -28.08 1.19
CA PHE A 235 -2.58 -26.74 0.69
C PHE A 235 -1.30 -25.97 0.37
N SER A 236 -0.23 -26.13 1.14
CA SER A 236 1.04 -25.44 0.89
C SER A 236 1.69 -25.87 -0.44
N MET A 237 1.42 -27.07 -0.92
CA MET A 237 1.94 -27.58 -2.19
C MET A 237 1.19 -27.06 -3.42
N LEU A 238 -0.04 -26.57 -3.25
CA LEU A 238 -0.85 -26.03 -4.33
C LEU A 238 -0.19 -24.77 -4.96
N THR A 239 -0.41 -24.59 -6.24
CA THR A 239 -0.08 -23.33 -6.92
C THR A 239 -0.96 -22.17 -6.42
N CYS A 240 -0.62 -20.93 -6.77
CA CYS A 240 -1.45 -19.77 -6.44
C CYS A 240 -2.90 -19.94 -6.91
N ALA A 241 -3.10 -20.46 -8.11
CA ALA A 241 -4.43 -20.67 -8.68
C ALA A 241 -5.17 -21.82 -7.99
N GLU A 242 -4.54 -22.99 -7.86
CA GLU A 242 -5.15 -24.17 -7.25
C GLU A 242 -5.56 -23.92 -5.80
N GLN A 243 -4.79 -23.11 -5.06
CA GLN A 243 -5.13 -22.77 -3.69
C GLN A 243 -6.42 -21.95 -3.61
N ILE A 244 -6.67 -21.04 -4.56
CA ILE A 244 -7.95 -20.32 -4.66
C ILE A 244 -9.07 -21.26 -5.11
N ASP A 245 -8.84 -22.10 -6.12
CA ASP A 245 -9.81 -23.07 -6.62
C ASP A 245 -10.25 -24.08 -5.52
N SER A 246 -9.39 -24.33 -4.51
CA SER A 246 -9.72 -25.15 -3.34
C SER A 246 -10.76 -24.54 -2.40
N LYS A 247 -11.15 -23.28 -2.61
CA LYS A 247 -12.07 -22.48 -1.79
C LYS A 247 -11.63 -22.31 -0.33
N ILE A 248 -10.32 -22.43 -0.06
CA ILE A 248 -9.79 -22.23 1.29
C ILE A 248 -10.08 -20.82 1.81
N PHE A 249 -10.21 -19.83 0.89
CA PHE A 249 -10.49 -18.43 1.19
C PHE A 249 -11.99 -18.08 1.19
N ALA A 250 -12.88 -19.06 1.08
CA ALA A 250 -14.33 -18.83 1.04
C ALA A 250 -14.91 -18.18 2.31
N TYR A 251 -14.12 -18.06 3.37
CA TYR A 251 -14.47 -17.33 4.61
C TYR A 251 -14.37 -15.80 4.47
N MET A 252 -13.73 -15.29 3.42
CA MET A 252 -13.68 -13.87 3.13
C MET A 252 -15.01 -13.45 2.52
N LYS A 253 -15.74 -12.52 3.13
CA LYS A 253 -17.00 -12.04 2.60
C LYS A 253 -16.77 -11.22 1.33
N TYR A 254 -15.91 -10.18 1.44
CA TYR A 254 -15.44 -9.34 0.35
C TYR A 254 -14.15 -8.63 0.73
N ILE A 255 -13.50 -8.02 -0.26
CA ILE A 255 -12.24 -7.29 -0.12
C ILE A 255 -12.44 -5.87 -0.63
N ARG A 256 -12.85 -4.96 0.25
CA ARG A 256 -13.20 -3.56 -0.09
C ARG A 256 -12.99 -2.61 1.08
N PRO A 257 -12.39 -1.43 0.83
CA PRO A 257 -11.76 -1.01 -0.42
C PRO A 257 -10.43 -1.77 -0.64
N ARG A 258 -10.04 -1.91 -1.91
CA ARG A 258 -8.78 -2.59 -2.27
C ARG A 258 -7.59 -1.65 -2.26
N ARG A 259 -7.81 -0.34 -2.42
CA ARG A 259 -6.82 0.74 -2.40
C ARG A 259 -5.50 0.36 -3.10
N VAL A 260 -5.56 0.17 -4.44
CA VAL A 260 -4.37 -0.01 -5.28
C VAL A 260 -3.73 1.37 -5.46
N LEU A 261 -2.75 1.69 -4.64
CA LEU A 261 -2.26 3.05 -4.46
C LEU A 261 -0.94 3.34 -5.14
N ILE A 262 -0.05 2.37 -5.24
CA ILE A 262 1.34 2.60 -5.58
C ILE A 262 1.74 1.65 -6.70
N VAL A 263 2.21 2.19 -7.83
CA VAL A 263 2.68 1.40 -8.97
C VAL A 263 4.09 1.84 -9.30
N ASP A 264 5.05 1.00 -8.95
CA ASP A 264 6.47 1.19 -9.23
C ASP A 264 6.83 0.47 -10.55
N GLU A 265 6.72 1.19 -11.67
CA GLU A 265 6.98 0.63 -12.99
C GLU A 265 8.45 0.25 -13.18
N GLN A 266 9.38 0.92 -12.47
CA GLN A 266 10.80 0.60 -12.54
C GLN A 266 11.09 -0.76 -11.90
N LYS A 267 10.47 -1.08 -10.79
CA LYS A 267 10.61 -2.35 -10.07
C LYS A 267 9.60 -3.40 -10.54
N GLY A 268 8.56 -2.99 -11.30
CA GLY A 268 7.44 -3.84 -11.67
C GLY A 268 6.65 -4.29 -10.45
N LEU A 269 6.43 -3.38 -9.48
CA LEU A 269 5.73 -3.66 -8.23
C LEU A 269 4.42 -2.87 -8.14
N VAL A 270 3.41 -3.49 -7.52
CA VAL A 270 2.15 -2.83 -7.16
C VAL A 270 1.92 -2.98 -5.67
N GLY A 271 1.83 -1.87 -4.95
CA GLY A 271 1.47 -1.82 -3.54
C GLY A 271 -0.02 -1.55 -3.35
N THR A 272 -0.68 -2.43 -2.61
CA THR A 272 -2.12 -2.33 -2.33
C THR A 272 -2.38 -2.35 -0.83
N PHE A 273 -3.49 -1.73 -0.41
CA PHE A 273 -3.94 -1.69 0.99
C PHE A 273 -5.39 -2.20 1.07
N PRO A 274 -5.60 -3.51 0.89
CA PRO A 274 -6.94 -4.08 0.94
C PRO A 274 -7.48 -4.15 2.36
N LEU A 275 -8.80 -4.01 2.49
CA LEU A 275 -9.53 -4.37 3.71
C LEU A 275 -10.32 -5.65 3.43
N PHE A 276 -9.92 -6.73 4.09
CA PHE A 276 -10.63 -8.01 4.06
C PHE A 276 -11.71 -8.01 5.13
N VAL A 277 -12.93 -8.34 4.74
CA VAL A 277 -14.08 -8.38 5.64
C VAL A 277 -14.51 -9.83 5.84
N HIS A 278 -14.56 -10.25 7.09
CA HIS A 278 -14.96 -11.58 7.52
C HIS A 278 -16.14 -11.43 8.50
N ASP A 279 -17.35 -11.81 8.07
CA ASP A 279 -18.59 -11.67 8.85
C ASP A 279 -19.07 -12.98 9.49
N GLY A 280 -18.21 -13.99 9.53
CA GLY A 280 -18.53 -15.31 10.04
C GLY A 280 -19.16 -16.25 9.01
N THR A 281 -19.53 -15.75 7.83
CA THR A 281 -20.04 -16.62 6.76
C THR A 281 -18.91 -17.30 5.99
N ARG A 282 -19.25 -18.41 5.32
CA ARG A 282 -18.35 -19.09 4.39
C ARG A 282 -19.15 -19.45 3.15
N ARG A 283 -18.70 -19.00 1.98
CA ARG A 283 -19.37 -19.32 0.71
C ARG A 283 -19.44 -20.81 0.50
N GLY A 284 -20.63 -21.33 0.18
CA GLY A 284 -20.89 -22.77 -0.01
C GLY A 284 -20.95 -23.60 1.27
N ALA A 285 -20.91 -23.01 2.46
CA ALA A 285 -21.18 -23.70 3.70
C ALA A 285 -22.69 -23.97 3.88
N ALA A 286 -23.02 -25.03 4.65
CA ALA A 286 -24.40 -25.30 5.02
C ALA A 286 -24.97 -24.15 5.88
N PRO A 287 -26.31 -23.88 5.81
CA PRO A 287 -26.92 -22.78 6.55
C PRO A 287 -26.75 -22.85 8.08
N ASP A 288 -26.59 -24.06 8.61
CA ASP A 288 -26.40 -24.38 10.02
C ASP A 288 -24.93 -24.52 10.43
N ALA A 289 -23.99 -24.28 9.51
CA ALA A 289 -22.57 -24.33 9.82
C ALA A 289 -22.22 -23.28 10.90
N PRO A 290 -21.36 -23.64 11.86
CA PRO A 290 -20.92 -22.68 12.87
C PRO A 290 -20.23 -21.48 12.22
N PRO A 291 -20.38 -20.27 12.79
CA PRO A 291 -19.77 -19.09 12.25
C PRO A 291 -18.24 -19.23 12.18
N GLY A 292 -17.67 -18.74 11.09
CA GLY A 292 -16.22 -18.61 10.90
C GLY A 292 -15.66 -17.39 11.62
N MET A 293 -14.55 -16.86 11.11
CA MET A 293 -13.95 -15.61 11.58
C MET A 293 -14.93 -14.44 11.49
N ILE A 294 -15.03 -13.64 12.55
CA ILE A 294 -15.81 -12.38 12.57
C ILE A 294 -14.83 -11.27 12.92
N GLN A 295 -14.23 -10.69 11.89
CA GLN A 295 -13.22 -9.64 12.03
C GLN A 295 -12.96 -8.98 10.69
N ASN A 296 -12.30 -7.83 10.70
CA ASN A 296 -11.69 -7.26 9.51
C ASN A 296 -10.16 -7.44 9.58
N LEU A 297 -9.53 -7.43 8.43
CA LEU A 297 -8.06 -7.49 8.33
C LEU A 297 -7.58 -6.45 7.32
N ILE A 298 -6.63 -5.63 7.74
CA ILE A 298 -5.90 -4.71 6.87
C ILE A 298 -4.44 -5.15 6.76
N THR A 299 -3.90 -5.02 5.57
CA THR A 299 -2.50 -5.37 5.27
C THR A 299 -1.99 -4.51 4.13
N MET A 300 -0.70 -4.58 3.84
CA MET A 300 -0.17 -4.22 2.54
C MET A 300 0.18 -5.50 1.78
N GLU A 301 -0.29 -5.60 0.56
CA GLU A 301 0.14 -6.63 -0.38
C GLU A 301 0.94 -6.00 -1.50
N THR A 302 2.18 -6.46 -1.67
CA THR A 302 3.07 -6.06 -2.76
C THR A 302 3.12 -7.17 -3.81
N PHE A 303 2.68 -6.85 -5.02
CA PHE A 303 2.69 -7.73 -6.17
C PHE A 303 3.91 -7.45 -7.03
N ALA A 304 4.75 -8.46 -7.31
CA ALA A 304 5.74 -8.37 -8.36
C ALA A 304 5.15 -8.88 -9.67
N ILE A 305 5.09 -8.00 -10.67
CA ILE A 305 4.44 -8.28 -11.95
C ILE A 305 5.50 -8.25 -13.05
N ARG A 306 5.57 -9.33 -13.85
CA ARG A 306 6.41 -9.46 -15.02
C ARG A 306 5.60 -9.99 -16.19
N ASN A 307 5.74 -9.39 -17.36
CA ASN A 307 4.97 -9.76 -18.55
C ASN A 307 3.44 -9.75 -18.34
N GLY A 308 2.92 -8.85 -17.47
CA GLY A 308 1.51 -8.76 -17.13
C GLY A 308 1.00 -9.86 -16.17
N LEU A 309 1.89 -10.72 -15.65
CA LEU A 309 1.53 -11.82 -14.77
C LEU A 309 2.12 -11.64 -13.36
N ILE A 310 1.35 -12.02 -12.36
CA ILE A 310 1.75 -12.01 -10.94
C ILE A 310 2.77 -13.13 -10.71
N GLN A 311 4.01 -12.75 -10.43
CA GLN A 311 5.10 -13.68 -10.11
C GLN A 311 5.19 -13.92 -8.61
N HIS A 312 4.90 -12.90 -7.83
CA HIS A 312 5.07 -12.91 -6.38
C HIS A 312 4.04 -12.02 -5.70
N VAL A 313 3.56 -12.47 -4.54
CA VAL A 313 2.77 -11.66 -3.61
C VAL A 313 3.48 -11.68 -2.26
N GLU A 314 3.88 -10.51 -1.76
CA GLU A 314 4.45 -10.33 -0.41
C GLU A 314 3.44 -9.63 0.47
N VAL A 315 3.03 -10.27 1.56
CA VAL A 315 1.92 -9.83 2.40
C VAL A 315 2.36 -9.70 3.85
N PHE A 316 2.34 -8.49 4.38
CA PHE A 316 2.45 -8.15 5.79
C PHE A 316 2.28 -6.64 6.04
N PRO A 317 1.98 -6.18 7.29
CA PRO A 317 1.56 -6.99 8.42
C PRO A 317 0.10 -7.41 8.29
N PHE A 318 -0.29 -8.50 8.91
CA PHE A 318 -1.70 -8.84 9.10
C PHE A 318 -2.24 -8.15 10.34
N PHE A 319 -2.84 -6.99 10.18
CA PHE A 319 -3.44 -6.27 11.28
C PHE A 319 -4.94 -6.51 11.33
N THR A 320 -5.39 -7.22 12.38
CA THR A 320 -6.81 -7.56 12.58
C THR A 320 -7.53 -6.46 13.31
N LEU A 321 -8.77 -6.21 12.88
CA LEU A 321 -9.69 -5.22 13.42
C LEU A 321 -10.99 -5.91 13.86
N PRO A 322 -11.71 -5.40 14.86
CA PRO A 322 -13.07 -5.81 15.09
C PRO A 322 -13.93 -5.67 13.83
N TYR A 323 -14.85 -6.60 13.62
CA TYR A 323 -15.79 -6.52 12.49
C TYR A 323 -16.54 -5.19 12.51
N GLY A 324 -16.68 -4.57 11.36
CA GLY A 324 -17.30 -3.25 11.21
C GLY A 324 -16.36 -2.06 11.37
N MET A 325 -15.12 -2.26 11.86
CA MET A 325 -14.11 -1.19 11.83
C MET A 325 -13.53 -1.04 10.43
N GLY A 326 -13.48 0.21 9.97
CA GLY A 326 -12.91 0.57 8.68
C GLY A 326 -11.38 0.74 8.71
N ASN A 327 -10.83 1.02 7.53
CA ASN A 327 -9.38 1.19 7.33
C ASN A 327 -8.84 2.57 7.75
N GLY A 328 -9.67 3.44 8.31
CA GLY A 328 -9.27 4.79 8.70
C GLY A 328 -9.13 5.81 7.54
N TRP A 329 -9.26 5.38 6.28
CA TRP A 329 -9.05 6.22 5.09
C TRP A 329 -10.31 6.40 4.24
N THR A 330 -11.07 5.35 4.08
CA THR A 330 -12.29 5.34 3.26
C THR A 330 -13.50 5.37 4.17
N PRO A 331 -14.40 6.35 4.03
CA PRO A 331 -15.65 6.39 4.78
C PRO A 331 -16.43 5.08 4.61
N ASP A 332 -17.14 4.65 5.66
CA ASP A 332 -18.00 3.47 5.69
C ASP A 332 -17.35 2.14 5.27
N SER A 333 -16.01 2.09 5.25
CA SER A 333 -15.32 0.83 5.04
C SER A 333 -15.47 -0.11 6.24
N GLY A 334 -15.52 -1.41 5.97
CA GLY A 334 -15.51 -2.44 7.03
C GLY A 334 -16.86 -3.07 7.38
N ARG A 335 -17.95 -2.69 6.69
CA ARG A 335 -19.30 -3.23 6.90
C ARG A 335 -19.81 -3.98 5.69
#